data_4202d6e57d1b99b3e9b589fd1e0b3a82
#
_entry.id   4202d6e57d1b99b3e9b589fd1e0b3a82
#
_cell.length_a   1.000
_cell.length_b   1.000
_cell.length_c   1.000
_cell.angle_alpha   90.00
_cell.angle_beta   90.00
_cell.angle_gamma   90.00
#
_symmetry.space_group_name_H-M   'P 1'
#
loop_
_entity.id
_entity.type
_entity.pdbx_description
1 polymer ?
#
loop_
_entity_poly.entity_id
_entity_poly.type
_entity_poly.pdbx_seq_one_letter_code
_entity_poly.pdbx_strand_id
1 'polypeptide(L)'
;MIRRICGSVAAAAAVALPGAVSVQAFDSEPAGTFSIIARDPASGELGMGVQSKSLAVGSRTITAVGGLAVIAHQATSNPMYGALGVDLLRAGMTPQQALDMIVRADDGRESRQVSILDAQGRTASWTGKSPQDWKGHRCGTDYCVQGNILVGPEVIEAMARSFESSKGPLAERLMDALDAAQEAGGDARGRQSAALVVAKPLAGAAGYGDRPVDFRVDDHRVPLVELRRLLNMLRSNQLGTDAMAKLRAGDAAAATQLARAATEKSPENDNAWLTLATVHVRAGRTPEALAAVAKAIELNPANRRRLPQNAELKVLAADPEFQRLTSEK
;
A
#
# COMPACT_ATOMS: atom_id res chain seq x y z
N MET A 1 82.29 -36.40 24.54
CA MET A 1 81.19 -35.52 25.03
C MET A 1 80.39 -35.05 23.82
N ILE A 2 79.23 -35.68 23.55
CA ILE A 2 78.39 -35.40 22.38
C ILE A 2 77.14 -34.69 22.89
N ARG A 3 76.97 -33.41 22.51
CA ARG A 3 75.74 -32.67 22.76
C ARG A 3 74.74 -32.95 21.64
N ARG A 4 73.60 -33.50 22.03
CA ARG A 4 72.43 -33.62 21.16
C ARG A 4 71.71 -32.26 21.07
N ILE A 5 71.49 -31.81 19.86
CA ILE A 5 70.64 -30.63 19.54
C ILE A 5 69.23 -31.18 19.28
N CYS A 6 68.26 -30.87 20.14
CA CYS A 6 66.83 -31.09 19.89
C CYS A 6 66.34 -30.02 18.93
N GLY A 7 65.96 -30.41 17.72
CA GLY A 7 65.20 -29.54 16.79
C GLY A 7 63.71 -29.61 17.10
N SER A 8 63.13 -28.46 17.44
CA SER A 8 61.68 -28.32 17.59
C SER A 8 61.05 -28.14 16.21
N VAL A 9 60.20 -29.07 15.81
CA VAL A 9 59.37 -28.94 14.60
C VAL A 9 58.13 -28.14 15.00
N ALA A 10 58.01 -26.92 14.49
CA ALA A 10 56.76 -26.14 14.62
C ALA A 10 55.74 -26.61 13.56
N ALA A 11 54.68 -27.24 14.03
CA ALA A 11 53.53 -27.56 13.18
C ALA A 11 52.73 -26.29 12.87
N ALA A 12 52.74 -25.83 11.64
CA ALA A 12 51.87 -24.77 11.16
C ALA A 12 50.46 -25.33 10.95
N ALA A 13 49.50 -24.93 11.81
CA ALA A 13 48.11 -25.23 11.62
C ALA A 13 47.56 -24.33 10.49
N ALA A 14 47.18 -24.93 9.37
CA ALA A 14 46.47 -24.23 8.30
C ALA A 14 45.04 -24.01 8.73
N VAL A 15 44.65 -22.75 9.01
CA VAL A 15 43.28 -22.35 9.21
C VAL A 15 42.60 -22.36 7.86
N ALA A 16 41.75 -23.35 7.60
CA ALA A 16 40.88 -23.34 6.42
C ALA A 16 39.82 -22.23 6.59
N LEU A 17 39.89 -21.22 5.75
CA LEU A 17 38.82 -20.22 5.63
C LEU A 17 37.57 -20.91 5.11
N PRO A 18 36.37 -20.64 5.72
CA PRO A 18 35.12 -21.19 5.21
C PRO A 18 34.93 -20.70 3.77
N GLY A 19 34.59 -21.65 2.88
CA GLY A 19 34.41 -21.39 1.46
C GLY A 19 33.43 -20.22 1.23
N ALA A 20 33.75 -19.38 0.28
CA ALA A 20 32.88 -18.31 -0.17
C ALA A 20 31.51 -18.90 -0.53
N VAL A 21 30.49 -18.50 0.19
CA VAL A 21 29.10 -18.80 -0.16
C VAL A 21 28.86 -18.05 -1.48
N SER A 22 28.83 -18.78 -2.59
CA SER A 22 28.37 -18.22 -3.85
C SER A 22 26.88 -17.91 -3.68
N VAL A 23 26.54 -16.63 -3.54
CA VAL A 23 25.16 -16.15 -3.70
C VAL A 23 24.81 -16.43 -5.16
N GLN A 24 24.10 -17.54 -5.40
CA GLN A 24 23.46 -17.74 -6.70
C GLN A 24 22.48 -16.58 -6.88
N ALA A 25 22.76 -15.73 -7.87
CA ALA A 25 21.76 -14.81 -8.35
C ALA A 25 20.55 -15.65 -8.78
N PHE A 26 19.43 -15.48 -8.08
CA PHE A 26 18.18 -16.02 -8.59
C PHE A 26 17.94 -15.34 -9.93
N ASP A 27 17.96 -16.11 -11.02
CA ASP A 27 17.42 -15.68 -12.30
C ASP A 27 15.92 -15.43 -12.07
N SER A 28 15.61 -14.21 -11.63
CA SER A 28 14.21 -13.79 -11.55
C SER A 28 13.74 -13.58 -12.99
N GLU A 29 12.74 -14.34 -13.42
CA GLU A 29 12.04 -14.03 -14.66
C GLU A 29 11.74 -12.53 -14.73
N PRO A 30 11.91 -11.89 -15.93
CA PRO A 30 11.65 -10.47 -16.06
C PRO A 30 10.24 -10.14 -15.57
N ALA A 31 10.14 -9.35 -14.53
CA ALA A 31 8.85 -8.98 -13.94
C ALA A 31 8.28 -7.76 -14.65
N GLY A 32 7.26 -7.92 -15.52
CA GLY A 32 6.44 -6.82 -16.00
C GLY A 32 5.73 -6.16 -14.83
N THR A 33 5.65 -4.87 -14.88
CA THR A 33 5.12 -4.07 -13.76
C THR A 33 4.72 -2.71 -14.27
N PHE A 34 3.62 -2.17 -13.78
CA PHE A 34 3.32 -0.75 -13.90
C PHE A 34 3.10 -0.13 -12.53
N SER A 35 3.56 1.10 -12.38
CA SER A 35 3.46 1.82 -11.12
C SER A 35 3.33 3.32 -11.32
N ILE A 36 2.76 3.97 -10.31
CA ILE A 36 2.67 5.42 -10.18
C ILE A 36 3.22 5.82 -8.82
N ILE A 37 4.09 6.83 -8.80
CA ILE A 37 4.45 7.59 -7.61
C ILE A 37 3.84 8.98 -7.72
N ALA A 38 3.29 9.48 -6.62
CA ALA A 38 2.66 10.80 -6.64
C ALA A 38 2.71 11.50 -5.28
N ARG A 39 2.55 12.82 -5.32
CA ARG A 39 2.41 13.71 -4.17
C ARG A 39 1.08 14.45 -4.22
N ASP A 40 0.48 14.66 -3.08
CA ASP A 40 -0.56 15.67 -2.91
C ASP A 40 0.04 16.91 -2.24
N PRO A 41 0.16 18.03 -2.97
CA PRO A 41 0.77 19.26 -2.42
C PRO A 41 -0.05 19.89 -1.29
N ALA A 42 -1.37 19.65 -1.24
CA ALA A 42 -2.24 20.22 -0.22
C ALA A 42 -2.08 19.50 1.14
N SER A 43 -2.00 18.16 1.13
CA SER A 43 -1.86 17.36 2.34
C SER A 43 -0.41 17.04 2.73
N GLY A 44 0.53 17.18 1.77
CA GLY A 44 1.92 16.74 1.91
C GLY A 44 2.11 15.21 1.86
N GLU A 45 1.06 14.48 1.48
CA GLU A 45 1.14 13.03 1.30
C GLU A 45 2.00 12.66 0.09
N LEU A 46 2.78 11.60 0.25
CA LEU A 46 3.55 10.94 -0.80
C LEU A 46 3.02 9.50 -0.94
N GLY A 47 2.83 9.02 -2.15
CA GLY A 47 2.27 7.68 -2.32
C GLY A 47 2.74 6.95 -3.57
N MET A 48 2.54 5.64 -3.55
CA MET A 48 2.81 4.75 -4.67
C MET A 48 1.71 3.71 -4.82
N GLY A 49 1.29 3.51 -6.06
CA GLY A 49 0.50 2.36 -6.48
C GLY A 49 1.29 1.49 -7.46
N VAL A 50 1.16 0.17 -7.37
CA VAL A 50 1.87 -0.78 -8.25
C VAL A 50 1.05 -2.04 -8.48
N GLN A 51 1.12 -2.60 -9.70
CA GLN A 51 0.65 -3.94 -10.05
C GLN A 51 1.68 -4.67 -10.91
N SER A 52 1.70 -6.01 -10.78
CA SER A 52 2.63 -6.88 -11.53
C SER A 52 2.06 -8.29 -11.71
N LYS A 53 2.55 -8.98 -12.75
CA LYS A 53 2.49 -10.44 -12.87
C LYS A 53 3.70 -11.08 -12.17
N SER A 54 3.88 -10.77 -10.90
CA SER A 54 4.87 -11.40 -10.03
C SER A 54 4.35 -11.44 -8.59
N LEU A 55 4.83 -12.40 -7.81
CA LEU A 55 4.45 -12.55 -6.41
C LEU A 55 4.93 -11.34 -5.59
N ALA A 56 4.06 -10.82 -4.71
CA ALA A 56 4.39 -9.85 -3.67
C ALA A 56 5.15 -8.60 -4.17
N VAL A 57 4.68 -7.98 -5.26
CA VAL A 57 5.35 -6.82 -5.90
C VAL A 57 5.59 -5.67 -4.90
N GLY A 58 4.64 -5.44 -3.99
CA GLY A 58 4.71 -4.34 -3.02
C GLY A 58 5.88 -4.45 -2.03
N SER A 59 6.35 -5.68 -1.75
CA SER A 59 7.47 -5.90 -0.83
C SER A 59 8.84 -5.55 -1.44
N ARG A 60 8.92 -5.42 -2.77
CA ARG A 60 10.20 -5.35 -3.51
C ARG A 60 10.39 -4.08 -4.30
N THR A 61 9.34 -3.29 -4.52
CA THR A 61 9.37 -2.18 -5.49
C THR A 61 9.10 -0.81 -4.87
N ILE A 62 8.73 -0.77 -3.58
CA ILE A 62 8.28 0.46 -2.91
C ILE A 62 9.25 0.88 -1.83
N THR A 63 9.72 2.12 -1.92
CA THR A 63 10.34 2.82 -0.81
C THR A 63 9.62 4.16 -0.63
N ALA A 64 8.99 4.38 0.53
CA ALA A 64 8.30 5.63 0.83
C ALA A 64 8.66 6.09 2.24
N VAL A 65 8.97 7.37 2.37
CA VAL A 65 9.30 8.03 3.64
C VAL A 65 8.51 9.33 3.72
N GLY A 66 7.61 9.42 4.68
CA GLY A 66 6.75 10.59 4.87
C GLY A 66 7.58 11.87 5.06
N GLY A 67 7.22 12.93 4.31
CA GLY A 67 7.91 14.21 4.34
C GLY A 67 9.28 14.25 3.63
N LEU A 68 9.74 13.12 3.03
CA LEU A 68 11.00 13.07 2.30
C LEU A 68 10.79 12.70 0.84
N ALA A 69 10.38 11.47 0.55
CA ALA A 69 10.31 10.98 -0.83
C ALA A 69 9.52 9.67 -0.96
N VAL A 70 9.14 9.38 -2.19
CA VAL A 70 8.71 8.06 -2.65
C VAL A 70 9.54 7.64 -3.86
N ILE A 71 10.01 6.39 -3.85
CA ILE A 71 10.88 5.80 -4.87
C ILE A 71 10.28 4.48 -5.33
N ALA A 72 10.01 4.38 -6.63
CA ALA A 72 9.63 3.13 -7.27
C ALA A 72 10.86 2.52 -7.96
N HIS A 73 11.19 1.26 -7.65
CA HIS A 73 12.30 0.53 -8.27
C HIS A 73 11.83 -0.85 -8.72
N GLN A 74 11.79 -1.08 -10.02
CA GLN A 74 11.15 -2.24 -10.64
C GLN A 74 11.91 -2.79 -11.84
N ALA A 75 11.32 -3.64 -12.65
CA ALA A 75 11.92 -4.53 -13.63
C ALA A 75 12.78 -5.59 -12.90
N THR A 76 14.03 -5.81 -13.26
CA THR A 76 14.94 -6.56 -12.39
C THR A 76 15.27 -5.66 -11.19
N SER A 77 14.40 -5.67 -10.17
CA SER A 77 14.46 -4.71 -9.06
C SER A 77 15.77 -4.82 -8.27
N ASN A 78 16.34 -3.66 -7.93
CA ASN A 78 17.44 -3.55 -6.99
C ASN A 78 16.96 -2.74 -5.77
N PRO A 79 16.67 -3.38 -4.61
CA PRO A 79 16.18 -2.69 -3.41
C PRO A 79 17.13 -1.63 -2.87
N MET A 80 18.42 -1.72 -3.18
CA MET A 80 19.41 -0.70 -2.79
C MET A 80 19.12 0.67 -3.41
N TYR A 81 18.40 0.75 -4.53
CA TYR A 81 17.98 2.02 -5.12
C TYR A 81 17.07 2.81 -4.16
N GLY A 82 16.18 2.11 -3.43
CA GLY A 82 15.35 2.73 -2.40
C GLY A 82 16.18 3.22 -1.21
N ALA A 83 17.03 2.36 -0.65
CA ALA A 83 17.84 2.68 0.52
C ALA A 83 18.82 3.84 0.24
N LEU A 84 19.65 3.70 -0.81
CA LEU A 84 20.61 4.74 -1.21
C LEU A 84 19.90 6.04 -1.63
N GLY A 85 18.78 5.95 -2.35
CA GLY A 85 18.00 7.11 -2.75
C GLY A 85 17.52 7.92 -1.54
N VAL A 86 17.02 7.26 -0.51
CA VAL A 86 16.61 7.92 0.74
C VAL A 86 17.79 8.62 1.41
N ASP A 87 18.95 7.98 1.50
CA ASP A 87 20.13 8.56 2.14
C ASP A 87 20.67 9.77 1.37
N LEU A 88 20.73 9.70 0.03
CA LEU A 88 21.16 10.80 -0.81
C LEU A 88 20.20 12.01 -0.72
N LEU A 89 18.89 11.76 -0.71
CA LEU A 89 17.89 12.81 -0.54
C LEU A 89 17.95 13.45 0.86
N ARG A 90 18.21 12.66 1.91
CA ARG A 90 18.47 13.18 3.28
C ARG A 90 19.73 14.03 3.34
N ALA A 91 20.73 13.72 2.53
CA ALA A 91 21.95 14.53 2.38
C ALA A 91 21.71 15.82 1.57
N GLY A 92 20.47 16.10 1.14
CA GLY A 92 20.10 17.34 0.43
C GLY A 92 20.20 17.28 -1.08
N MET A 93 20.46 16.10 -1.67
CA MET A 93 20.51 15.96 -3.13
C MET A 93 19.11 16.07 -3.74
N THR A 94 19.04 16.54 -4.97
CA THR A 94 17.80 16.50 -5.76
C THR A 94 17.53 15.07 -6.26
N PRO A 95 16.26 14.73 -6.62
CA PRO A 95 15.96 13.44 -7.24
C PRO A 95 16.86 13.09 -8.44
N GLN A 96 17.17 14.06 -9.31
CA GLN A 96 18.04 13.83 -10.45
C GLN A 96 19.47 13.49 -10.03
N GLN A 97 20.05 14.24 -9.08
CA GLN A 97 21.39 13.96 -8.58
C GLN A 97 21.49 12.58 -7.92
N ALA A 98 20.49 12.23 -7.09
CA ALA A 98 20.43 10.92 -6.45
C ALA A 98 20.31 9.80 -7.50
N LEU A 99 19.42 9.96 -8.47
CA LEU A 99 19.22 9.01 -9.57
C LEU A 99 20.49 8.79 -10.38
N ASP A 100 21.17 9.86 -10.79
CA ASP A 100 22.41 9.80 -11.56
C ASP A 100 23.52 9.04 -10.83
N MET A 101 23.64 9.24 -9.52
CA MET A 101 24.63 8.54 -8.70
C MET A 101 24.31 7.04 -8.60
N ILE A 102 23.07 6.69 -8.31
CA ILE A 102 22.64 5.29 -8.12
C ILE A 102 22.77 4.52 -9.43
N VAL A 103 22.27 5.08 -10.53
CA VAL A 103 22.32 4.43 -11.85
C VAL A 103 23.75 4.28 -12.35
N ARG A 104 24.62 5.28 -12.14
CA ARG A 104 26.02 5.21 -12.54
C ARG A 104 26.79 4.11 -11.79
N ALA A 105 26.44 3.87 -10.53
CA ALA A 105 27.10 2.89 -9.67
C ALA A 105 26.61 1.44 -9.90
N ASP A 106 25.55 1.21 -10.66
CA ASP A 106 25.00 -0.13 -10.94
C ASP A 106 25.36 -0.60 -12.35
N ASP A 107 26.22 -1.59 -12.47
CA ASP A 107 26.57 -2.21 -13.75
C ASP A 107 25.35 -2.88 -14.42
N GLY A 108 24.34 -3.32 -13.62
CA GLY A 108 23.09 -3.88 -14.08
C GLY A 108 22.01 -2.86 -14.45
N ARG A 109 22.29 -1.56 -14.46
CA ARG A 109 21.34 -0.46 -14.67
C ARG A 109 20.43 -0.61 -15.89
N GLU A 110 20.92 -1.23 -16.95
CA GLU A 110 20.14 -1.43 -18.18
C GLU A 110 18.95 -2.39 -18.00
N SER A 111 18.92 -3.18 -16.93
CA SER A 111 17.80 -4.04 -16.55
C SER A 111 16.91 -3.43 -15.47
N ARG A 112 17.12 -2.17 -15.08
CA ARG A 112 16.37 -1.49 -14.01
C ARG A 112 15.37 -0.50 -14.59
N GLN A 113 14.35 -0.21 -13.75
CA GLN A 113 13.45 0.91 -13.95
C GLN A 113 13.19 1.57 -12.61
N VAL A 114 13.40 2.87 -12.52
CA VAL A 114 13.32 3.61 -11.25
C VAL A 114 12.73 5.01 -11.48
N SER A 115 11.88 5.44 -10.55
CA SER A 115 11.39 6.81 -10.46
C SER A 115 11.51 7.30 -9.01
N ILE A 116 11.92 8.55 -8.85
CA ILE A 116 12.08 9.24 -7.56
C ILE A 116 11.22 10.49 -7.59
N LEU A 117 10.42 10.71 -6.55
CA LEU A 117 9.65 11.92 -6.31
C LEU A 117 9.90 12.38 -4.87
N ASP A 118 10.34 13.62 -4.69
CA ASP A 118 10.60 14.17 -3.35
C ASP A 118 9.41 14.97 -2.79
N ALA A 119 9.55 15.38 -1.52
CA ALA A 119 8.52 16.17 -0.83
C ALA A 119 8.32 17.57 -1.41
N GLN A 120 9.19 18.05 -2.28
CA GLN A 120 9.05 19.32 -3.01
C GLN A 120 8.34 19.14 -4.35
N GLY A 121 7.98 17.91 -4.76
CA GLY A 121 7.33 17.61 -6.02
C GLY A 121 8.30 17.47 -7.20
N ARG A 122 9.61 17.47 -6.95
CA ARG A 122 10.63 17.25 -7.98
C ARG A 122 10.72 15.78 -8.32
N THR A 123 10.88 15.45 -9.58
CA THR A 123 10.91 14.07 -10.08
C THR A 123 12.16 13.78 -10.87
N ALA A 124 12.55 12.50 -10.91
CA ALA A 124 13.54 11.95 -11.82
C ALA A 124 13.18 10.49 -12.14
N SER A 125 13.42 10.04 -13.39
CA SER A 125 13.12 8.69 -13.82
C SER A 125 14.17 8.12 -14.76
N TRP A 126 14.39 6.81 -14.64
CA TRP A 126 15.26 6.02 -15.49
C TRP A 126 14.58 4.74 -15.94
N THR A 127 14.63 4.45 -17.24
CA THR A 127 14.23 3.16 -17.80
C THR A 127 15.38 2.61 -18.62
N GLY A 128 15.97 1.49 -18.17
CA GLY A 128 17.06 0.81 -18.86
C GLY A 128 16.61 0.19 -20.18
N LYS A 129 17.54 -0.26 -21.00
CA LYS A 129 17.31 -0.76 -22.36
C LYS A 129 16.90 -2.25 -22.40
N SER A 130 17.28 -3.03 -21.38
CA SER A 130 17.17 -4.49 -21.38
C SER A 130 15.77 -5.06 -21.14
N PRO A 131 14.79 -4.42 -20.42
CA PRO A 131 13.45 -4.97 -20.34
C PRO A 131 12.88 -5.21 -21.73
N GLN A 132 12.34 -6.41 -21.95
CA GLN A 132 11.72 -6.81 -23.22
C GLN A 132 10.30 -6.22 -23.32
N ASP A 133 9.72 -6.26 -24.49
CA ASP A 133 8.41 -5.69 -24.82
C ASP A 133 8.35 -4.16 -24.58
N TRP A 134 7.14 -3.61 -24.56
CA TRP A 134 7.02 -2.17 -24.35
C TRP A 134 7.38 -1.76 -22.92
N LYS A 135 8.18 -0.70 -22.81
CA LYS A 135 8.62 -0.08 -21.56
C LYS A 135 8.73 1.42 -21.70
N GLY A 136 8.54 2.14 -20.60
CA GLY A 136 8.69 3.59 -20.60
C GLY A 136 8.28 4.21 -19.28
N HIS A 137 8.41 5.53 -19.21
CA HIS A 137 7.91 6.34 -18.12
C HIS A 137 7.42 7.69 -18.64
N ARG A 138 6.56 8.33 -17.86
CA ARG A 138 6.13 9.71 -18.06
C ARG A 138 6.04 10.38 -16.69
N CYS A 139 6.66 11.56 -16.55
CA CYS A 139 6.52 12.39 -15.37
C CYS A 139 5.78 13.68 -15.70
N GLY A 140 5.01 14.18 -14.75
CA GLY A 140 4.34 15.46 -14.76
C GLY A 140 4.53 16.18 -13.43
N THR A 141 3.70 17.17 -13.16
CA THR A 141 3.73 17.89 -11.89
C THR A 141 3.27 16.97 -10.76
N ASP A 142 4.13 16.77 -9.76
CA ASP A 142 3.86 15.97 -8.56
C ASP A 142 3.59 14.47 -8.82
N TYR A 143 4.00 13.90 -9.97
CA TYR A 143 3.86 12.46 -10.22
C TYR A 143 4.85 11.93 -11.26
N CYS A 144 5.11 10.62 -11.20
CA CYS A 144 5.68 9.84 -12.31
C CYS A 144 4.94 8.51 -12.44
N VAL A 145 4.68 8.10 -13.69
CA VAL A 145 4.20 6.78 -14.06
C VAL A 145 5.28 6.05 -14.83
N GLN A 146 5.41 4.75 -14.62
CA GLN A 146 6.40 3.93 -15.30
C GLN A 146 5.89 2.50 -15.45
N GLY A 147 6.40 1.79 -16.45
CA GLY A 147 6.12 0.38 -16.63
C GLY A 147 7.05 -0.30 -17.61
N ASN A 148 7.07 -1.63 -17.54
CA ASN A 148 7.86 -2.51 -18.39
C ASN A 148 7.09 -3.80 -18.66
N ILE A 149 7.38 -4.46 -19.78
CA ILE A 149 6.65 -5.64 -20.28
C ILE A 149 5.14 -5.35 -20.35
N LEU A 150 4.77 -4.18 -20.83
CA LEU A 150 3.38 -3.76 -20.99
C LEU A 150 2.88 -4.12 -22.38
N VAL A 151 1.56 -4.19 -22.52
CA VAL A 151 0.92 -4.40 -23.84
C VAL A 151 1.19 -3.26 -24.84
N GLY A 152 1.44 -2.03 -24.33
CA GLY A 152 1.73 -0.86 -25.16
C GLY A 152 1.88 0.43 -24.36
N PRO A 153 2.18 1.56 -25.04
CA PRO A 153 2.30 2.87 -24.42
C PRO A 153 0.99 3.38 -23.81
N GLU A 154 -0.15 2.89 -24.27
CA GLU A 154 -1.49 3.28 -23.82
C GLU A 154 -1.66 3.07 -22.32
N VAL A 155 -0.98 2.08 -21.74
CA VAL A 155 -1.02 1.80 -20.30
C VAL A 155 -0.49 2.99 -19.49
N ILE A 156 0.67 3.51 -19.86
CA ILE A 156 1.31 4.68 -19.21
C ILE A 156 0.48 5.94 -19.44
N GLU A 157 0.00 6.15 -20.67
CA GLU A 157 -0.82 7.32 -21.00
C GLU A 157 -2.17 7.32 -20.29
N ALA A 158 -2.82 6.15 -20.15
CA ALA A 158 -4.08 6.03 -19.41
C ALA A 158 -3.87 6.33 -17.92
N MET A 159 -2.80 5.79 -17.32
CA MET A 159 -2.44 6.03 -15.92
C MET A 159 -2.20 7.51 -15.66
N ALA A 160 -1.42 8.18 -16.51
CA ALA A 160 -1.11 9.60 -16.40
C ALA A 160 -2.38 10.46 -16.52
N ARG A 161 -3.20 10.25 -17.57
CA ARG A 161 -4.45 10.99 -17.76
C ARG A 161 -5.43 10.80 -16.61
N SER A 162 -5.58 9.58 -16.10
CA SER A 162 -6.44 9.30 -14.95
C SER A 162 -5.99 10.11 -13.73
N PHE A 163 -4.69 10.08 -13.40
CA PHE A 163 -4.16 10.84 -12.27
C PHE A 163 -4.31 12.35 -12.44
N GLU A 164 -4.00 12.89 -13.62
CA GLU A 164 -4.08 14.33 -13.94
C GLU A 164 -5.52 14.88 -13.82
N SER A 165 -6.51 14.07 -14.20
CA SER A 165 -7.93 14.48 -14.15
C SER A 165 -8.60 14.19 -12.81
N SER A 166 -8.03 13.31 -11.97
CA SER A 166 -8.62 12.88 -10.71
C SER A 166 -8.54 13.95 -9.62
N LYS A 167 -9.51 13.91 -8.70
CA LYS A 167 -9.58 14.78 -7.52
C LYS A 167 -9.86 13.94 -6.27
N GLY A 168 -9.59 14.52 -5.11
CA GLY A 168 -9.82 13.86 -3.84
C GLY A 168 -8.55 13.29 -3.22
N PRO A 169 -8.68 12.39 -2.23
CA PRO A 169 -7.55 11.86 -1.49
C PRO A 169 -6.54 11.12 -2.37
N LEU A 170 -5.24 11.20 -2.02
CA LEU A 170 -4.17 10.65 -2.83
C LEU A 170 -4.33 9.13 -3.08
N ALA A 171 -4.75 8.38 -2.06
CA ALA A 171 -4.92 6.93 -2.19
C ALA A 171 -5.95 6.53 -3.27
N GLU A 172 -7.07 7.24 -3.37
CA GLU A 172 -8.08 7.02 -4.42
C GLU A 172 -7.53 7.36 -5.79
N ARG A 173 -6.86 8.50 -5.93
CA ARG A 173 -6.25 8.95 -7.19
C ARG A 173 -5.20 7.97 -7.71
N LEU A 174 -4.39 7.41 -6.81
CA LEU A 174 -3.42 6.35 -7.14
C LEU A 174 -4.13 5.06 -7.59
N MET A 175 -5.20 4.70 -6.89
CA MET A 175 -5.96 3.50 -7.24
C MET A 175 -6.68 3.65 -8.59
N ASP A 176 -7.26 4.82 -8.86
CA ASP A 176 -7.91 5.12 -10.15
C ASP A 176 -6.92 5.09 -11.32
N ALA A 177 -5.68 5.54 -11.08
CA ALA A 177 -4.60 5.45 -12.07
C ALA A 177 -4.21 3.99 -12.36
N LEU A 178 -4.14 3.14 -11.33
CA LEU A 178 -3.88 1.70 -11.52
C LEU A 178 -5.01 0.99 -12.28
N ASP A 179 -6.27 1.30 -11.97
CA ASP A 179 -7.42 0.74 -12.68
C ASP A 179 -7.40 1.15 -14.16
N ALA A 180 -7.14 2.43 -14.46
CA ALA A 180 -7.02 2.92 -15.83
C ALA A 180 -5.88 2.24 -16.61
N ALA A 181 -4.74 1.98 -15.95
CA ALA A 181 -3.64 1.23 -16.55
C ALA A 181 -4.04 -0.22 -16.86
N GLN A 182 -4.75 -0.87 -15.94
CA GLN A 182 -5.23 -2.24 -16.15
C GLN A 182 -6.29 -2.32 -17.24
N GLU A 183 -7.20 -1.35 -17.34
CA GLU A 183 -8.21 -1.26 -18.40
C GLU A 183 -7.56 -1.05 -19.77
N ALA A 184 -6.43 -0.33 -19.84
CA ALA A 184 -5.62 -0.18 -21.05
C ALA A 184 -4.77 -1.42 -21.41
N GLY A 185 -4.92 -2.53 -20.65
CA GLY A 185 -4.28 -3.83 -20.90
C GLY A 185 -3.22 -4.23 -19.87
N GLY A 186 -2.52 -3.30 -19.24
CA GLY A 186 -1.58 -3.54 -18.14
C GLY A 186 -0.33 -4.33 -18.55
N ASP A 187 0.11 -5.22 -17.66
CA ASP A 187 1.23 -6.16 -17.86
C ASP A 187 0.85 -7.21 -18.91
N ALA A 188 1.64 -7.36 -19.97
CA ALA A 188 1.39 -8.26 -21.10
C ALA A 188 1.29 -9.74 -20.69
N ARG A 189 1.85 -10.12 -19.56
CA ARG A 189 1.79 -11.50 -19.02
C ARG A 189 0.57 -11.72 -18.11
N GLY A 190 -0.19 -10.67 -17.77
CA GLY A 190 -1.35 -10.72 -16.90
C GLY A 190 -1.13 -10.04 -15.56
N ARG A 191 -1.75 -10.56 -14.48
CA ARG A 191 -1.81 -9.93 -13.15
C ARG A 191 -1.67 -10.96 -12.04
N GLN A 192 -1.03 -10.58 -10.92
CA GLN A 192 -0.85 -11.47 -9.78
C GLN A 192 -0.84 -10.73 -8.44
N SER A 193 -0.13 -9.61 -8.31
CA SER A 193 -0.04 -8.86 -7.07
C SER A 193 -0.18 -7.37 -7.30
N ALA A 194 -0.58 -6.64 -6.25
CA ALA A 194 -0.67 -5.18 -6.26
C ALA A 194 -0.38 -4.60 -4.87
N ALA A 195 0.01 -3.34 -4.81
CA ALA A 195 0.16 -2.63 -3.55
C ALA A 195 -0.18 -1.14 -3.68
N LEU A 196 -0.61 -0.55 -2.57
CA LEU A 196 -0.91 0.86 -2.42
C LEU A 196 -0.32 1.36 -1.10
N VAL A 197 0.56 2.33 -1.18
CA VAL A 197 1.20 2.95 -0.01
C VAL A 197 1.00 4.45 -0.08
N VAL A 198 0.61 5.06 1.05
CA VAL A 198 0.66 6.51 1.27
C VAL A 198 1.47 6.76 2.52
N ALA A 199 2.41 7.70 2.43
CA ALA A 199 3.29 8.10 3.53
C ALA A 199 3.12 9.59 3.84
N LYS A 200 3.00 9.92 5.12
CA LYS A 200 2.93 11.27 5.67
C LYS A 200 3.47 11.26 7.09
N PRO A 201 4.28 12.23 7.51
CA PRO A 201 4.81 12.26 8.87
C PRO A 201 3.70 12.17 9.92
N LEU A 202 3.87 11.31 10.92
CA LEU A 202 2.98 11.16 12.08
C LEU A 202 1.52 10.81 11.72
N ALA A 203 1.25 10.30 10.53
CA ALA A 203 -0.10 9.95 10.08
C ALA A 203 -0.43 8.45 10.19
N GLY A 204 0.46 7.64 10.72
CA GLY A 204 0.24 6.23 10.99
C GLY A 204 -0.72 5.97 12.16
N ALA A 205 -0.89 4.71 12.53
CA ALA A 205 -1.80 4.30 13.59
C ALA A 205 -1.52 5.05 14.92
N ALA A 206 -2.56 5.60 15.53
CA ALA A 206 -2.50 6.40 16.76
C ALA A 206 -1.53 7.59 16.70
N GLY A 207 -1.23 8.13 15.52
CA GLY A 207 -0.30 9.24 15.33
C GLY A 207 1.18 8.84 15.36
N TYR A 208 1.48 7.54 15.31
CA TYR A 208 2.84 7.01 15.23
C TYR A 208 3.14 6.48 13.82
N GLY A 209 4.43 6.55 13.42
CA GLY A 209 4.84 6.16 12.08
C GLY A 209 4.36 7.13 11.01
N ASP A 210 4.56 6.74 9.75
CA ASP A 210 4.30 7.59 8.59
C ASP A 210 3.42 6.92 7.52
N ARG A 211 2.79 5.77 7.81
CA ARG A 211 2.00 4.97 6.86
C ARG A 211 0.51 4.95 7.20
N PRO A 212 -0.28 5.97 6.80
CA PRO A 212 -1.74 5.92 6.93
C PRO A 212 -2.38 4.88 6.00
N VAL A 213 -1.72 4.53 4.89
CA VAL A 213 -2.10 3.45 3.98
C VAL A 213 -0.87 2.62 3.65
N ASP A 214 -0.93 1.30 3.89
CA ASP A 214 0.07 0.32 3.45
C ASP A 214 -0.66 -1.00 3.20
N PHE A 215 -1.21 -1.15 1.99
CA PHE A 215 -1.96 -2.34 1.59
C PHE A 215 -1.20 -3.11 0.53
N ARG A 216 -1.19 -4.44 0.68
CA ARG A 216 -0.57 -5.39 -0.24
C ARG A 216 -1.50 -6.56 -0.50
N VAL A 217 -1.61 -6.87 -1.76
CA VAL A 217 -2.24 -8.10 -2.25
C VAL A 217 -1.13 -8.89 -2.92
N ASP A 218 -0.57 -9.84 -2.19
CA ASP A 218 0.67 -10.51 -2.59
C ASP A 218 0.46 -11.57 -3.67
N ASP A 219 -0.73 -12.21 -3.71
CA ASP A 219 -1.13 -13.17 -4.75
C ASP A 219 -2.65 -13.19 -4.88
N HIS A 220 -3.18 -12.80 -6.05
CA HIS A 220 -4.61 -12.81 -6.34
C HIS A 220 -4.86 -12.76 -7.85
N ARG A 221 -5.95 -13.39 -8.32
CA ARG A 221 -6.32 -13.37 -9.75
C ARG A 221 -6.73 -11.99 -10.26
N VAL A 222 -7.28 -11.15 -9.38
CA VAL A 222 -7.73 -9.78 -9.66
C VAL A 222 -7.25 -8.83 -8.55
N PRO A 223 -5.92 -8.59 -8.44
CA PRO A 223 -5.33 -7.95 -7.28
C PRO A 223 -5.81 -6.51 -7.05
N LEU A 224 -6.12 -5.75 -8.11
CA LEU A 224 -6.64 -4.38 -7.98
C LEU A 224 -8.05 -4.36 -7.40
N VAL A 225 -8.90 -5.32 -7.73
CA VAL A 225 -10.25 -5.42 -7.13
C VAL A 225 -10.15 -5.63 -5.62
N GLU A 226 -9.24 -6.51 -5.19
CA GLU A 226 -9.01 -6.75 -3.77
C GLU A 226 -8.35 -5.55 -3.07
N LEU A 227 -7.40 -4.91 -3.72
CA LEU A 227 -6.77 -3.69 -3.21
C LEU A 227 -7.79 -2.55 -3.05
N ARG A 228 -8.72 -2.38 -4.01
CA ARG A 228 -9.83 -1.43 -3.95
C ARG A 228 -10.78 -1.77 -2.80
N ARG A 229 -11.07 -3.04 -2.56
CA ARG A 229 -11.88 -3.51 -1.44
C ARG A 229 -11.25 -3.11 -0.09
N LEU A 230 -9.93 -3.33 0.06
CA LEU A 230 -9.19 -2.91 1.27
C LEU A 230 -9.24 -1.38 1.48
N LEU A 231 -9.06 -0.60 0.42
CA LEU A 231 -9.16 0.86 0.48
C LEU A 231 -10.57 1.32 0.87
N ASN A 232 -11.62 0.69 0.30
CA ASN A 232 -13.01 0.99 0.66
C ASN A 232 -13.31 0.66 2.12
N MET A 233 -12.77 -0.44 2.66
CA MET A 233 -12.90 -0.80 4.06
C MET A 233 -12.25 0.24 4.99
N LEU A 234 -11.05 0.72 4.65
CA LEU A 234 -10.40 1.81 5.39
C LEU A 234 -11.27 3.08 5.38
N ARG A 235 -11.82 3.47 4.23
CA ARG A 235 -12.69 4.66 4.12
C ARG A 235 -14.00 4.49 4.89
N SER A 236 -14.58 3.30 4.84
CA SER A 236 -15.74 2.94 5.66
C SER A 236 -15.47 3.13 7.15
N ASN A 237 -14.33 2.67 7.64
CA ASN A 237 -13.92 2.85 9.04
C ASN A 237 -13.71 4.32 9.41
N GLN A 238 -13.11 5.12 8.52
CA GLN A 238 -12.94 6.57 8.72
C GLN A 238 -14.29 7.28 8.81
N LEU A 239 -15.20 7.01 7.86
CA LEU A 239 -16.57 7.54 7.88
C LEU A 239 -17.32 7.15 9.17
N GLY A 240 -17.13 5.91 9.64
CA GLY A 240 -17.69 5.44 10.91
C GLY A 240 -17.14 6.22 12.11
N THR A 241 -15.84 6.49 12.13
CA THR A 241 -15.19 7.30 13.17
C THR A 241 -15.73 8.73 13.18
N ASP A 242 -15.88 9.34 12.00
CA ASP A 242 -16.43 10.69 11.84
C ASP A 242 -17.91 10.74 12.24
N ALA A 243 -18.70 9.69 11.91
CA ALA A 243 -20.08 9.55 12.35
C ALA A 243 -20.18 9.56 13.87
N MET A 244 -19.34 8.79 14.56
CA MET A 244 -19.31 8.77 16.03
C MET A 244 -18.82 10.09 16.63
N ALA A 245 -17.93 10.82 15.97
CA ALA A 245 -17.54 12.16 16.40
C ALA A 245 -18.72 13.17 16.28
N LYS A 246 -19.46 13.14 15.17
CA LYS A 246 -20.67 13.96 14.97
C LYS A 246 -21.76 13.61 15.98
N LEU A 247 -21.95 12.33 16.27
CA LEU A 247 -22.92 11.87 17.27
C LEU A 247 -22.59 12.42 18.67
N ARG A 248 -21.32 12.36 19.07
CA ARG A 248 -20.87 12.93 20.34
C ARG A 248 -21.03 14.46 20.42
N ALA A 249 -20.91 15.15 19.28
CA ALA A 249 -21.15 16.59 19.17
C ALA A 249 -22.65 16.97 19.12
N GLY A 250 -23.57 16.00 19.21
CA GLY A 250 -25.03 16.23 19.17
C GLY A 250 -25.61 16.38 17.76
N ASP A 251 -24.81 16.24 16.71
CA ASP A 251 -25.28 16.32 15.31
C ASP A 251 -25.70 14.94 14.81
N ALA A 252 -26.89 14.50 15.23
CA ALA A 252 -27.43 13.20 14.86
C ALA A 252 -27.73 13.08 13.36
N ALA A 253 -28.02 14.18 12.66
CA ALA A 253 -28.30 14.18 11.22
C ALA A 253 -27.04 13.87 10.43
N ALA A 254 -25.95 14.61 10.66
CA ALA A 254 -24.66 14.36 10.03
C ALA A 254 -24.10 12.97 10.41
N ALA A 255 -24.25 12.56 11.68
CA ALA A 255 -23.83 11.22 12.12
C ALA A 255 -24.55 10.11 11.32
N THR A 256 -25.86 10.26 11.08
CA THR A 256 -26.64 9.28 10.29
C THR A 256 -26.17 9.25 8.84
N GLN A 257 -25.93 10.40 8.23
CA GLN A 257 -25.44 10.49 6.84
C GLN A 257 -24.08 9.79 6.69
N LEU A 258 -23.14 10.08 7.58
CA LEU A 258 -21.80 9.48 7.58
C LEU A 258 -21.85 7.97 7.85
N ALA A 259 -22.66 7.51 8.79
CA ALA A 259 -22.79 6.09 9.09
C ALA A 259 -23.40 5.30 7.92
N ARG A 260 -24.38 5.87 7.20
CA ARG A 260 -24.91 5.28 5.96
C ARG A 260 -23.84 5.24 4.87
N ALA A 261 -23.14 6.34 4.64
CA ALA A 261 -22.05 6.38 3.67
C ALA A 261 -20.95 5.34 3.99
N ALA A 262 -20.69 5.06 5.27
CA ALA A 262 -19.79 4.00 5.68
C ALA A 262 -20.25 2.61 5.23
N THR A 263 -21.56 2.29 5.39
CA THR A 263 -22.12 1.00 4.95
C THR A 263 -22.20 0.88 3.43
N GLU A 264 -22.42 1.99 2.72
CA GLU A 264 -22.41 2.03 1.25
C GLU A 264 -21.00 1.86 0.69
N LYS A 265 -20.00 2.43 1.35
CA LYS A 265 -18.58 2.36 0.92
C LYS A 265 -18.00 0.94 1.03
N SER A 266 -18.40 0.18 2.06
CA SER A 266 -17.99 -1.21 2.27
C SER A 266 -19.15 -1.99 2.91
N PRO A 267 -20.08 -2.52 2.09
CA PRO A 267 -21.26 -3.23 2.60
C PRO A 267 -20.93 -4.50 3.41
N GLU A 268 -19.75 -5.07 3.22
CA GLU A 268 -19.22 -6.24 3.94
C GLU A 268 -18.60 -5.89 5.30
N ASN A 269 -18.44 -4.60 5.64
CA ASN A 269 -17.85 -4.17 6.90
C ASN A 269 -18.88 -4.20 8.03
N ASP A 270 -18.87 -5.25 8.84
CA ASP A 270 -19.78 -5.41 9.98
C ASP A 270 -19.70 -4.25 10.99
N ASN A 271 -18.51 -3.66 11.18
CA ASN A 271 -18.35 -2.50 12.07
C ASN A 271 -19.08 -1.24 11.56
N ALA A 272 -19.20 -1.04 10.26
CA ALA A 272 -19.98 0.06 9.70
C ALA A 272 -21.48 -0.09 10.05
N TRP A 273 -22.00 -1.31 9.96
CA TRP A 273 -23.38 -1.60 10.35
C TRP A 273 -23.62 -1.44 11.87
N LEU A 274 -22.64 -1.80 12.72
CA LEU A 274 -22.70 -1.54 14.15
C LEU A 274 -22.68 -0.03 14.48
N THR A 275 -21.87 0.74 13.74
CA THR A 275 -21.89 2.20 13.86
C THR A 275 -23.25 2.77 13.47
N LEU A 276 -23.83 2.31 12.37
CA LEU A 276 -25.16 2.72 11.93
C LEU A 276 -26.24 2.36 12.96
N ALA A 277 -26.18 1.15 13.54
CA ALA A 277 -27.07 0.73 14.62
C ALA A 277 -26.97 1.66 15.83
N THR A 278 -25.75 1.99 16.26
CA THR A 278 -25.52 2.91 17.38
C THR A 278 -26.12 4.30 17.11
N VAL A 279 -25.92 4.83 15.92
CA VAL A 279 -26.48 6.13 15.52
C VAL A 279 -28.00 6.09 15.50
N HIS A 280 -28.63 5.00 15.02
CA HIS A 280 -30.09 4.83 15.06
C HIS A 280 -30.63 4.72 16.48
N VAL A 281 -29.97 3.99 17.37
CA VAL A 281 -30.34 3.92 18.80
C VAL A 281 -30.33 5.32 19.42
N ARG A 282 -29.30 6.09 19.22
CA ARG A 282 -29.20 7.46 19.77
C ARG A 282 -30.23 8.42 19.19
N ALA A 283 -30.73 8.14 17.98
CA ALA A 283 -31.82 8.88 17.34
C ALA A 283 -33.22 8.35 17.67
N GLY A 284 -33.38 7.36 18.57
CA GLY A 284 -34.65 6.76 18.94
C GLY A 284 -35.31 5.89 17.85
N ARG A 285 -34.56 5.49 16.83
CA ARG A 285 -35.01 4.71 15.66
C ARG A 285 -34.72 3.23 15.87
N THR A 286 -35.48 2.61 16.79
CA THR A 286 -35.25 1.20 17.18
C THR A 286 -35.37 0.21 16.02
N PRO A 287 -36.40 0.28 15.14
CA PRO A 287 -36.51 -0.67 14.03
C PRO A 287 -35.31 -0.66 13.09
N GLU A 288 -34.79 0.53 12.74
CA GLU A 288 -33.63 0.69 11.87
C GLU A 288 -32.36 0.23 12.58
N ALA A 289 -32.26 0.43 13.89
CA ALA A 289 -31.11 -0.08 14.67
C ALA A 289 -31.07 -1.62 14.66
N LEU A 290 -32.21 -2.27 14.85
CA LEU A 290 -32.34 -3.74 14.82
C LEU A 290 -32.00 -4.30 13.43
N ALA A 291 -32.43 -3.65 12.35
CA ALA A 291 -32.09 -4.03 11.00
C ALA A 291 -30.57 -3.97 10.76
N ALA A 292 -29.91 -2.91 11.24
CA ALA A 292 -28.46 -2.78 11.14
C ALA A 292 -27.72 -3.82 12.01
N VAL A 293 -28.20 -4.13 13.21
CA VAL A 293 -27.71 -5.22 14.06
C VAL A 293 -27.82 -6.57 13.36
N ALA A 294 -28.98 -6.86 12.75
CA ALA A 294 -29.18 -8.10 12.00
C ALA A 294 -28.15 -8.26 10.87
N LYS A 295 -27.90 -7.19 10.12
CA LYS A 295 -26.89 -7.19 9.04
C LYS A 295 -25.47 -7.38 9.58
N ALA A 296 -25.11 -6.73 10.67
CA ALA A 296 -23.80 -6.92 11.31
C ALA A 296 -23.59 -8.37 11.78
N ILE A 297 -24.64 -9.03 12.28
CA ILE A 297 -24.58 -10.45 12.70
C ILE A 297 -24.52 -11.38 11.49
N GLU A 298 -25.22 -11.08 10.41
CA GLU A 298 -25.14 -11.83 9.14
C GLU A 298 -23.70 -11.85 8.61
N LEU A 299 -23.05 -10.67 8.60
CA LEU A 299 -21.67 -10.51 8.12
C LEU A 299 -20.65 -11.13 9.07
N ASN A 300 -20.88 -11.04 10.37
CA ASN A 300 -19.96 -11.57 11.38
C ASN A 300 -20.76 -12.22 12.52
N PRO A 301 -20.99 -13.53 12.48
CA PRO A 301 -21.75 -14.25 13.50
C PRO A 301 -21.21 -14.11 14.94
N ALA A 302 -19.92 -13.80 15.12
CA ALA A 302 -19.33 -13.54 16.43
C ALA A 302 -19.97 -12.33 17.16
N ASN A 303 -20.62 -11.45 16.42
CA ASN A 303 -21.35 -10.32 16.98
C ASN A 303 -22.50 -10.76 17.89
N ARG A 304 -23.11 -11.94 17.69
CA ARG A 304 -24.17 -12.45 18.60
C ARG A 304 -23.74 -12.42 20.06
N ARG A 305 -22.53 -12.89 20.36
CA ARG A 305 -22.01 -12.94 21.74
C ARG A 305 -21.50 -11.59 22.24
N ARG A 306 -21.06 -10.71 21.33
CA ARG A 306 -20.46 -9.41 21.68
C ARG A 306 -21.48 -8.31 21.92
N LEU A 307 -22.57 -8.29 21.14
CA LEU A 307 -23.56 -7.20 21.16
C LEU A 307 -24.33 -7.03 22.47
N PRO A 308 -24.73 -8.09 23.21
CA PRO A 308 -25.36 -7.92 24.53
C PRO A 308 -24.51 -7.17 25.55
N GLN A 309 -23.17 -7.17 25.35
CA GLN A 309 -22.22 -6.48 26.22
C GLN A 309 -21.83 -5.09 25.71
N ASN A 310 -22.32 -4.69 24.54
CA ASN A 310 -22.01 -3.38 23.94
C ASN A 310 -22.80 -2.28 24.66
N ALA A 311 -22.08 -1.35 25.30
CA ALA A 311 -22.66 -0.27 26.09
C ALA A 311 -23.59 0.64 25.26
N GLU A 312 -23.28 0.91 24.00
CA GLU A 312 -24.05 1.79 23.12
C GLU A 312 -25.37 1.15 22.66
N LEU A 313 -25.45 -0.19 22.63
CA LEU A 313 -26.63 -0.95 22.22
C LEU A 313 -27.41 -1.54 23.41
N LYS A 314 -26.96 -1.28 24.65
CA LYS A 314 -27.55 -1.82 25.87
C LYS A 314 -29.05 -1.47 26.02
N VAL A 315 -29.47 -0.34 25.48
CA VAL A 315 -30.89 0.08 25.50
C VAL A 315 -31.81 -0.91 24.75
N LEU A 316 -31.26 -1.69 23.80
CA LEU A 316 -31.97 -2.72 23.06
C LEU A 316 -32.07 -4.06 23.81
N ALA A 317 -31.39 -4.22 24.96
CA ALA A 317 -31.32 -5.52 25.66
C ALA A 317 -32.68 -6.10 26.09
N ALA A 318 -33.68 -5.25 26.34
CA ALA A 318 -35.04 -5.67 26.66
C ALA A 318 -35.94 -5.90 25.42
N ASP A 319 -35.47 -5.56 24.23
CA ASP A 319 -36.22 -5.73 22.98
C ASP A 319 -36.24 -7.21 22.56
N PRO A 320 -37.43 -7.81 22.33
CA PRO A 320 -37.55 -9.23 21.98
C PRO A 320 -36.82 -9.61 20.70
N GLU A 321 -36.77 -8.71 19.69
CA GLU A 321 -36.09 -8.95 18.44
C GLU A 321 -34.54 -8.91 18.62
N PHE A 322 -34.03 -7.97 19.44
CA PHE A 322 -32.61 -7.95 19.79
C PHE A 322 -32.19 -9.25 20.51
N GLN A 323 -33.02 -9.71 21.47
CA GLN A 323 -32.77 -10.99 22.17
C GLN A 323 -32.78 -12.17 21.20
N ARG A 324 -33.73 -12.21 20.25
CA ARG A 324 -33.80 -13.23 19.22
C ARG A 324 -32.54 -13.23 18.31
N LEU A 325 -32.08 -12.05 17.89
CA LEU A 325 -30.92 -11.88 17.02
C LEU A 325 -29.63 -12.30 17.72
N THR A 326 -29.53 -12.06 19.03
CA THR A 326 -28.31 -12.31 19.82
C THR A 326 -28.29 -13.66 20.53
N SER A 327 -29.46 -14.39 20.58
CA SER A 327 -29.52 -15.75 21.12
C SER A 327 -28.63 -16.71 20.28
N GLU A 328 -27.91 -17.57 20.96
CA GLU A 328 -27.22 -18.70 20.29
C GLU A 328 -28.25 -19.67 19.72
N LYS A 329 -28.09 -20.03 18.45
CA LYS A 329 -28.81 -21.18 17.87
C LYS A 329 -27.95 -22.41 18.04
#